data_f37e3cff53e6f3868e9fed218bc6c0d0
#
_entry.id   f37e3cff53e6f3868e9fed218bc6c0d0
#
_cell.length_a   1.000
_cell.length_b   1.000
_cell.length_c   1.000
_cell.angle_alpha   90.00
_cell.angle_beta   90.00
_cell.angle_gamma   90.00
#
_symmetry.space_group_name_H-M   'P 1'
#
loop_
_entity.id
_entity.type
_entity.pdbx_description
1 polymer ?
#
loop_
_entity_poly.entity_id
_entity_poly.type
_entity_poly.pdbx_seq_one_letter_code
_entity_poly.pdbx_strand_id
1 'polypeptide(L)'
;MDSNEGKMTACGRELLRLRTERKLTLGEVARQVSCSTSYLSNVSYGRADLTPRIAGQLDKILGVGAFAAYVSQPADGDGRGKAGARARPGDMSRSNVVPVIAALGAVLPGYIKADGLVGSVTLVTPLSRHIPVVEQACEVARGQDRKTILPFAALFLEFCGWAYQDAGDLECAMRWTSKALDYALELGDSPTIAYTLMRKSAIATEAGMAGYGAGLADAALAQRGPLTPRLRAVLLRQRAYAAASQKDSRDALRAADAAIAEAVAGTSQGETDRAPYCSPQYAEMEAGAVRLRLGQPAQALAVLEKSRLAWPGDGQSRDHALCLTRFAAACAAAGDRDRAAAAAASARAAAEGMSSGRVSAQLSRLERELSAWGRKPGASR
;
A
#
# COMPACT_ATOMS: atom_id res chain seq x y z
N MET A 1 -2.90 -9.82 35.68
CA MET A 1 -1.49 -10.10 35.26
C MET A 1 -1.59 -10.82 33.93
N ASP A 2 -1.16 -10.13 32.87
CA ASP A 2 -1.53 -10.42 31.50
C ASP A 2 -0.82 -11.64 30.90
N SER A 3 -1.61 -12.52 30.28
CA SER A 3 -1.18 -13.73 29.55
C SER A 3 -0.25 -13.46 28.34
N ASN A 4 0.19 -12.23 28.14
CA ASN A 4 0.96 -11.79 26.95
C ASN A 4 2.44 -11.49 27.24
N GLU A 5 2.86 -11.41 28.51
CA GLU A 5 4.27 -11.12 28.88
C GLU A 5 5.22 -12.27 28.52
N GLY A 6 4.74 -13.50 28.53
CA GLY A 6 5.55 -14.69 28.20
C GLY A 6 6.03 -14.77 26.73
N LYS A 7 5.45 -13.96 25.84
CA LYS A 7 5.81 -13.92 24.41
C LYS A 7 6.74 -12.75 24.03
N MET A 8 7.05 -11.86 24.97
CA MET A 8 7.90 -10.70 24.71
C MET A 8 9.39 -11.06 24.76
N THR A 9 10.18 -10.37 23.93
CA THR A 9 11.66 -10.43 24.00
C THR A 9 12.19 -9.79 25.28
N ALA A 10 13.46 -10.01 25.60
CA ALA A 10 14.12 -9.30 26.71
C ALA A 10 14.06 -7.77 26.51
N CYS A 11 14.30 -7.30 25.29
CA CYS A 11 14.15 -5.89 24.91
C CYS A 11 12.71 -5.39 25.14
N GLY A 12 11.71 -6.17 24.74
CA GLY A 12 10.29 -5.82 24.92
C GLY A 12 9.89 -5.73 26.39
N ARG A 13 10.33 -6.65 27.22
CA ARG A 13 10.09 -6.60 28.68
C ARG A 13 10.74 -5.39 29.32
N GLU A 14 11.96 -5.06 28.95
CA GLU A 14 12.66 -3.87 29.45
C GLU A 14 11.97 -2.58 29.02
N LEU A 15 11.53 -2.50 27.76
CA LEU A 15 10.76 -1.37 27.27
C LEU A 15 9.42 -1.23 28.03
N LEU A 16 8.72 -2.33 28.30
CA LEU A 16 7.48 -2.33 29.08
C LEU A 16 7.72 -1.82 30.50
N ARG A 17 8.75 -2.35 31.19
CA ARG A 17 9.12 -1.96 32.53
C ARG A 17 9.41 -0.45 32.63
N LEU A 18 10.34 0.04 31.81
CA LEU A 18 10.81 1.43 31.86
C LEU A 18 9.74 2.46 31.50
N ARG A 19 8.90 2.16 30.47
CA ARG A 19 7.79 3.06 30.14
C ARG A 19 6.70 3.10 31.21
N THR A 20 6.46 1.96 31.87
CA THR A 20 5.45 1.87 32.96
C THR A 20 5.92 2.66 34.18
N GLU A 21 7.19 2.54 34.55
CA GLU A 21 7.80 3.34 35.63
C GLU A 21 7.65 4.85 35.37
N ARG A 22 7.70 5.28 34.11
CA ARG A 22 7.55 6.68 33.68
C ARG A 22 6.12 7.09 33.36
N LYS A 23 5.16 6.18 33.52
CA LYS A 23 3.73 6.38 33.18
C LYS A 23 3.52 6.77 31.70
N LEU A 24 4.36 6.23 30.79
CA LEU A 24 4.27 6.48 29.36
C LEU A 24 3.56 5.33 28.65
N THR A 25 2.69 5.66 27.70
CA THR A 25 2.13 4.70 26.76
C THR A 25 3.15 4.34 25.67
N LEU A 26 3.00 3.19 25.02
CA LEU A 26 3.86 2.79 23.90
C LEU A 26 3.81 3.82 22.75
N GLY A 27 2.63 4.42 22.53
CA GLY A 27 2.45 5.46 21.50
C GLY A 27 3.18 6.76 21.82
N GLU A 28 3.24 7.15 23.09
CA GLU A 28 4.02 8.33 23.51
C GLU A 28 5.52 8.11 23.37
N VAL A 29 6.01 6.94 23.75
CA VAL A 29 7.43 6.57 23.54
C VAL A 29 7.73 6.57 22.04
N ALA A 30 6.90 5.93 21.22
CA ALA A 30 7.09 5.86 19.76
C ALA A 30 7.19 7.27 19.14
N ARG A 31 6.31 8.17 19.55
CA ARG A 31 6.31 9.57 19.09
C ARG A 31 7.60 10.30 19.47
N GLN A 32 8.08 10.11 20.71
CA GLN A 32 9.31 10.74 21.20
C GLN A 32 10.56 10.23 20.51
N VAL A 33 10.61 8.93 20.14
CA VAL A 33 11.75 8.34 19.39
C VAL A 33 11.56 8.42 17.87
N SER A 34 10.55 9.13 17.39
CA SER A 34 10.25 9.32 15.96
C SER A 34 10.15 7.99 15.20
N CYS A 35 9.33 7.08 15.74
CA CYS A 35 8.97 5.83 15.07
C CYS A 35 7.50 5.48 15.26
N SER A 36 6.99 4.47 14.54
CA SER A 36 5.61 4.02 14.71
C SER A 36 5.42 3.17 15.97
N THR A 37 4.24 3.23 16.57
CA THR A 37 3.85 2.35 17.69
C THR A 37 3.95 0.88 17.28
N SER A 38 3.59 0.57 16.03
CA SER A 38 3.68 -0.79 15.46
C SER A 38 5.12 -1.28 15.38
N TYR A 39 6.08 -0.42 15.05
CA TYR A 39 7.50 -0.78 15.05
C TYR A 39 7.96 -1.18 16.45
N LEU A 40 7.72 -0.34 17.48
CA LEU A 40 8.10 -0.67 18.86
C LEU A 40 7.38 -1.93 19.38
N SER A 41 6.12 -2.13 18.98
CA SER A 41 5.39 -3.37 19.27
C SER A 41 6.10 -4.58 18.64
N ASN A 42 6.47 -4.48 17.36
CA ASN A 42 7.15 -5.57 16.67
C ASN A 42 8.53 -5.88 17.28
N VAL A 43 9.30 -4.86 17.67
CA VAL A 43 10.56 -5.02 18.42
C VAL A 43 10.30 -5.73 19.76
N SER A 44 9.24 -5.34 20.48
CA SER A 44 8.89 -5.93 21.78
C SER A 44 8.59 -7.44 21.70
N TYR A 45 8.07 -7.90 20.56
CA TYR A 45 7.76 -9.32 20.34
C TYR A 45 8.78 -10.05 19.43
N GLY A 46 9.93 -9.42 19.13
CA GLY A 46 10.98 -10.01 18.30
C GLY A 46 10.61 -10.20 16.82
N ARG A 47 9.65 -9.43 16.34
CA ARG A 47 9.20 -9.41 14.94
C ARG A 47 9.93 -8.38 14.08
N ALA A 48 10.71 -7.52 14.73
CA ALA A 48 11.59 -6.54 14.10
C ALA A 48 12.82 -6.34 14.98
N ASP A 49 13.96 -6.04 14.35
CA ASP A 49 15.21 -5.73 15.07
C ASP A 49 15.19 -4.28 15.56
N LEU A 50 15.79 -4.07 16.74
CA LEU A 50 16.00 -2.74 17.28
C LEU A 50 17.19 -2.08 16.57
N THR A 51 16.91 -0.97 15.85
CA THR A 51 17.98 -0.24 15.16
C THR A 51 18.85 0.57 16.13
N PRO A 52 20.17 0.76 15.85
CA PRO A 52 21.07 1.55 16.69
C PRO A 52 20.56 2.96 16.97
N ARG A 53 19.93 3.60 15.97
CA ARG A 53 19.33 4.93 16.07
C ARG A 53 18.21 4.97 17.10
N ILE A 54 17.27 4.03 17.02
CA ILE A 54 16.12 3.98 17.94
C ILE A 54 16.56 3.55 19.33
N ALA A 55 17.52 2.60 19.46
CA ALA A 55 18.11 2.22 20.73
C ALA A 55 18.70 3.44 21.46
N GLY A 56 19.53 4.24 20.79
CA GLY A 56 20.11 5.45 21.37
C GLY A 56 19.07 6.52 21.73
N GLN A 57 17.96 6.60 21.02
CA GLN A 57 16.85 7.51 21.37
C GLN A 57 16.06 6.98 22.58
N LEU A 58 15.80 5.67 22.64
CA LEU A 58 15.19 5.04 23.82
C LEU A 58 16.04 5.22 25.07
N ASP A 59 17.35 5.05 24.98
CA ASP A 59 18.28 5.27 26.09
C ASP A 59 18.24 6.72 26.58
N LYS A 60 18.18 7.70 25.69
CA LYS A 60 18.05 9.13 26.06
C LYS A 60 16.73 9.44 26.75
N ILE A 61 15.62 8.92 26.25
CA ILE A 61 14.27 9.24 26.76
C ILE A 61 13.95 8.45 28.01
N LEU A 62 14.38 7.19 28.07
CA LEU A 62 14.14 6.31 29.20
C LEU A 62 15.32 6.29 30.22
N GLY A 63 16.38 7.09 29.98
CA GLY A 63 17.43 7.40 30.96
C GLY A 63 18.28 6.21 31.41
N VAL A 64 18.48 5.21 30.52
CA VAL A 64 19.24 3.98 30.83
C VAL A 64 19.99 3.57 29.57
N GLY A 65 21.27 3.31 29.67
CA GLY A 65 22.06 2.77 28.54
C GLY A 65 21.81 1.28 28.27
N ALA A 66 20.54 0.84 28.40
CA ALA A 66 20.17 -0.58 28.34
C ALA A 66 19.85 -1.05 26.93
N PHE A 67 19.32 -0.16 26.08
CA PHE A 67 18.81 -0.56 24.76
C PHE A 67 19.91 -0.79 23.73
N ALA A 68 21.08 -0.16 23.91
CA ALA A 68 22.25 -0.43 23.09
C ALA A 68 22.68 -1.92 23.14
N ALA A 69 22.46 -2.59 24.28
CA ALA A 69 22.77 -4.02 24.45
C ALA A 69 21.82 -4.95 23.67
N TYR A 70 20.65 -4.48 23.27
CA TYR A 70 19.66 -5.24 22.48
C TYR A 70 19.77 -5.00 20.98
N VAL A 71 20.66 -4.11 20.55
CA VAL A 71 21.02 -3.97 19.14
C VAL A 71 21.86 -5.19 18.77
N SER A 72 21.40 -5.99 17.81
CA SER A 72 22.18 -7.14 17.32
C SER A 72 23.57 -6.68 16.91
N GLN A 73 24.60 -7.02 17.68
CA GLN A 73 26.00 -6.74 17.33
C GLN A 73 26.37 -7.65 16.15
N PRO A 74 27.04 -7.12 15.10
CA PRO A 74 27.78 -7.99 14.21
C PRO A 74 28.87 -8.67 15.06
N ALA A 75 28.95 -10.00 15.00
CA ALA A 75 29.88 -10.78 15.75
C ALA A 75 31.32 -10.32 15.45
N ASP A 76 31.99 -9.65 16.42
CA ASP A 76 33.40 -9.32 16.39
C ASP A 76 34.21 -10.58 16.65
N GLY A 77 34.87 -11.06 15.61
CA GLY A 77 35.93 -12.10 15.69
C GLY A 77 37.27 -11.47 15.36
N ASP A 78 38.09 -11.25 16.39
CA ASP A 78 39.48 -10.80 16.29
C ASP A 78 40.35 -11.84 15.54
N GLY A 79 41.16 -11.40 14.58
CA GLY A 79 42.09 -12.27 13.84
C GLY A 79 42.86 -11.53 12.76
N ARG A 80 44.04 -10.94 13.12
CA ARG A 80 45.02 -10.38 12.18
C ARG A 80 45.46 -11.41 11.14
N GLY A 81 45.26 -11.12 9.85
CA GLY A 81 45.85 -11.85 8.74
C GLY A 81 45.61 -11.16 7.42
N LYS A 82 46.67 -10.68 6.76
CA LYS A 82 46.68 -10.17 5.40
C LYS A 82 46.15 -11.24 4.44
N ALA A 83 45.06 -10.97 3.76
CA ALA A 83 44.71 -11.50 2.43
C ALA A 83 43.33 -10.97 2.04
N GLY A 84 43.15 -10.59 0.77
CA GLY A 84 41.96 -10.28 0.02
C GLY A 84 40.64 -10.11 0.79
N ALA A 85 39.95 -9.02 0.56
CA ALA A 85 38.66 -8.74 1.15
C ALA A 85 37.75 -10.00 1.10
N ARG A 86 37.66 -10.75 2.19
CA ARG A 86 36.65 -11.81 2.34
C ARG A 86 35.30 -11.13 2.46
N ALA A 87 34.46 -11.37 1.48
CA ALA A 87 33.04 -11.01 1.55
C ALA A 87 32.47 -11.49 2.90
N ARG A 88 31.79 -10.62 3.63
CA ARG A 88 31.05 -11.00 4.84
C ARG A 88 30.00 -12.04 4.46
N PRO A 89 29.69 -13.05 5.30
CA PRO A 89 28.58 -13.94 5.04
C PRO A 89 27.31 -13.11 4.90
N GLY A 90 26.78 -13.03 3.67
CA GLY A 90 25.63 -12.20 3.32
C GLY A 90 25.89 -11.07 2.32
N ASP A 91 27.15 -10.71 2.03
CA ASP A 91 27.48 -9.70 1.02
C ASP A 91 27.28 -10.29 -0.40
N MET A 92 26.40 -9.63 -1.18
CA MET A 92 26.13 -10.03 -2.57
C MET A 92 27.36 -9.76 -3.44
N SER A 93 27.88 -10.81 -4.09
CA SER A 93 28.91 -10.66 -5.13
C SER A 93 28.30 -10.05 -6.40
N ARG A 94 29.08 -9.23 -7.11
CA ARG A 94 28.64 -8.68 -8.42
C ARG A 94 28.20 -9.77 -9.39
N SER A 95 28.85 -10.91 -9.42
CA SER A 95 28.51 -12.05 -10.27
C SER A 95 27.13 -12.64 -9.97
N ASN A 96 26.61 -12.44 -8.76
CA ASN A 96 25.32 -13.00 -8.31
C ASN A 96 24.15 -12.03 -8.45
N VAL A 97 24.41 -10.75 -8.74
CA VAL A 97 23.36 -9.72 -8.80
C VAL A 97 22.27 -10.08 -9.80
N VAL A 98 22.63 -10.30 -11.07
CA VAL A 98 21.67 -10.59 -12.13
C VAL A 98 20.95 -11.93 -11.89
N PRO A 99 21.63 -13.04 -11.56
CA PRO A 99 20.96 -14.31 -11.22
C PRO A 99 19.98 -14.22 -10.06
N VAL A 100 20.32 -13.51 -8.98
CA VAL A 100 19.44 -13.35 -7.81
C VAL A 100 18.20 -12.55 -8.18
N ILE A 101 18.35 -11.46 -8.90
CA ILE A 101 17.22 -10.63 -9.34
C ILE A 101 16.33 -11.39 -10.34
N ALA A 102 16.92 -12.20 -11.24
CA ALA A 102 16.15 -13.07 -12.13
C ALA A 102 15.31 -14.10 -11.36
N ALA A 103 15.88 -14.70 -10.30
CA ALA A 103 15.15 -15.62 -9.43
C ALA A 103 13.98 -14.94 -8.71
N LEU A 104 14.17 -13.73 -8.17
CA LEU A 104 13.10 -12.95 -7.57
C LEU A 104 12.05 -12.53 -8.62
N GLY A 105 12.47 -12.23 -9.85
CA GLY A 105 11.59 -11.93 -10.98
C GLY A 105 10.64 -13.06 -11.31
N ALA A 106 11.09 -14.30 -11.18
CA ALA A 106 10.24 -15.49 -11.38
C ALA A 106 9.18 -15.67 -10.28
N VAL A 107 9.43 -15.14 -9.06
CA VAL A 107 8.51 -15.28 -7.93
C VAL A 107 7.47 -14.15 -7.87
N LEU A 108 7.81 -12.95 -8.32
CA LEU A 108 6.96 -11.76 -8.22
C LEU A 108 5.55 -11.93 -8.84
N PRO A 109 5.38 -12.55 -10.04
CA PRO A 109 4.05 -12.81 -10.58
C PRO A 109 3.16 -13.66 -9.65
N GLY A 110 3.76 -14.59 -8.90
CA GLY A 110 3.08 -15.38 -7.89
C GLY A 110 2.54 -14.51 -6.74
N TYR A 111 3.32 -13.54 -6.26
CA TYR A 111 2.87 -12.59 -5.25
C TYR A 111 1.75 -11.67 -5.77
N ILE A 112 1.87 -11.18 -7.01
CA ILE A 112 0.84 -10.34 -7.62
C ILE A 112 -0.48 -11.11 -7.76
N LYS A 113 -0.42 -12.38 -8.19
CA LYS A 113 -1.59 -13.25 -8.27
C LYS A 113 -2.19 -13.53 -6.90
N ALA A 114 -1.35 -13.83 -5.91
CA ALA A 114 -1.78 -14.09 -4.53
C ALA A 114 -2.43 -12.85 -3.90
N ASP A 115 -1.94 -11.64 -4.19
CA ASP A 115 -2.54 -10.38 -3.72
C ASP A 115 -4.01 -10.24 -4.12
N GLY A 116 -4.34 -10.61 -5.34
CA GLY A 116 -5.72 -10.61 -5.83
C GLY A 116 -6.64 -11.61 -5.13
N LEU A 117 -6.08 -12.68 -4.56
CA LEU A 117 -6.84 -13.78 -3.92
C LEU A 117 -6.94 -13.64 -2.41
N VAL A 118 -5.81 -13.38 -1.74
CA VAL A 118 -5.75 -13.37 -0.26
C VAL A 118 -5.58 -11.99 0.35
N GLY A 119 -5.31 -10.97 -0.46
CA GLY A 119 -5.07 -9.59 -0.02
C GLY A 119 -3.65 -9.33 0.46
N SER A 120 -3.29 -8.06 0.49
CA SER A 120 -1.91 -7.61 0.73
C SER A 120 -1.41 -7.80 2.16
N VAL A 121 -2.31 -7.80 3.16
CA VAL A 121 -1.90 -7.88 4.58
C VAL A 121 -1.06 -9.12 4.86
N THR A 122 -1.42 -10.27 4.26
CA THR A 122 -0.68 -11.53 4.39
C THR A 122 0.65 -11.51 3.64
N LEU A 123 0.79 -10.66 2.63
CA LEU A 123 1.97 -10.61 1.75
C LEU A 123 3.03 -9.62 2.21
N VAL A 124 2.69 -8.64 3.06
CA VAL A 124 3.65 -7.63 3.55
C VAL A 124 4.89 -8.29 4.17
N THR A 125 4.71 -9.28 5.04
CA THR A 125 5.83 -9.95 5.72
C THR A 125 6.76 -10.70 4.76
N PRO A 126 6.31 -11.58 3.87
CA PRO A 126 7.21 -12.24 2.92
C PRO A 126 7.85 -11.27 1.93
N LEU A 127 7.12 -10.26 1.44
CA LEU A 127 7.67 -9.24 0.55
C LEU A 127 8.79 -8.43 1.22
N SER A 128 8.59 -8.01 2.47
CA SER A 128 9.57 -7.20 3.20
C SER A 128 10.93 -7.90 3.37
N ARG A 129 10.96 -9.24 3.39
CA ARG A 129 12.20 -10.02 3.49
C ARG A 129 13.05 -9.94 2.22
N HIS A 130 12.45 -9.67 1.08
CA HIS A 130 13.18 -9.54 -0.20
C HIS A 130 13.70 -8.11 -0.44
N ILE A 131 13.14 -7.11 0.24
CA ILE A 131 13.53 -5.70 0.04
C ILE A 131 15.04 -5.49 0.24
N PRO A 132 15.69 -5.96 1.33
CA PRO A 132 17.12 -5.77 1.52
C PRO A 132 17.97 -6.41 0.41
N VAL A 133 17.51 -7.54 -0.13
CA VAL A 133 18.19 -8.23 -1.25
C VAL A 133 18.15 -7.38 -2.51
N VAL A 134 16.99 -6.78 -2.82
CA VAL A 134 16.83 -5.90 -3.99
C VAL A 134 17.64 -4.62 -3.81
N GLU A 135 17.62 -4.00 -2.63
CA GLU A 135 18.41 -2.81 -2.34
C GLU A 135 19.91 -3.10 -2.48
N GLN A 136 20.40 -4.18 -1.87
CA GLN A 136 21.81 -4.59 -1.96
C GLN A 136 22.23 -4.88 -3.41
N ALA A 137 21.39 -5.55 -4.18
CA ALA A 137 21.62 -5.77 -5.61
C ALA A 137 21.81 -4.44 -6.36
N CYS A 138 20.94 -3.47 -6.10
CA CYS A 138 21.05 -2.14 -6.69
C CYS A 138 22.29 -1.36 -6.22
N GLU A 139 22.74 -1.55 -4.97
CA GLU A 139 23.96 -0.91 -4.46
C GLU A 139 25.22 -1.50 -5.08
N VAL A 140 25.25 -2.81 -5.31
CA VAL A 140 26.42 -3.52 -5.86
C VAL A 140 26.52 -3.41 -7.37
N ALA A 141 25.38 -3.44 -8.10
CA ALA A 141 25.32 -3.41 -9.55
C ALA A 141 25.91 -2.13 -10.15
N ARG A 142 26.63 -2.28 -11.27
CA ARG A 142 27.23 -1.18 -12.06
C ARG A 142 27.04 -1.42 -13.54
N GLY A 143 27.08 -0.33 -14.32
CA GLY A 143 27.05 -0.39 -15.78
C GLY A 143 25.85 -1.17 -16.33
N GLN A 144 26.11 -2.18 -17.13
CA GLN A 144 25.05 -2.98 -17.79
C GLN A 144 24.23 -3.80 -16.78
N ASP A 145 24.87 -4.38 -15.75
CA ASP A 145 24.14 -5.15 -14.72
C ASP A 145 23.09 -4.27 -14.02
N ARG A 146 23.46 -3.02 -13.69
CA ARG A 146 22.52 -2.09 -13.08
C ARG A 146 21.33 -1.80 -13.99
N LYS A 147 21.58 -1.53 -15.27
CA LYS A 147 20.50 -1.33 -16.26
C LYS A 147 19.58 -2.55 -16.39
N THR A 148 20.13 -3.74 -16.26
CA THR A 148 19.38 -5.00 -16.36
C THR A 148 18.46 -5.21 -15.17
N ILE A 149 18.88 -4.85 -13.94
CA ILE A 149 18.10 -5.12 -12.73
C ILE A 149 17.12 -4.02 -12.35
N LEU A 150 17.37 -2.77 -12.74
CA LEU A 150 16.53 -1.61 -12.37
C LEU A 150 15.05 -1.76 -12.74
N PRO A 151 14.67 -2.32 -13.92
CA PRO A 151 13.26 -2.53 -14.26
C PRO A 151 12.53 -3.40 -13.23
N PHE A 152 13.19 -4.47 -12.78
CA PHE A 152 12.65 -5.33 -11.72
C PHE A 152 12.61 -4.61 -10.39
N ALA A 153 13.68 -3.91 -10.00
CA ALA A 153 13.76 -3.21 -8.73
C ALA A 153 12.65 -2.14 -8.59
N ALA A 154 12.41 -1.36 -9.64
CA ALA A 154 11.33 -0.39 -9.68
C ALA A 154 9.95 -1.07 -9.53
N LEU A 155 9.70 -2.14 -10.30
CA LEU A 155 8.44 -2.89 -10.24
C LEU A 155 8.21 -3.54 -8.86
N PHE A 156 9.24 -4.19 -8.31
CA PHE A 156 9.17 -4.88 -7.04
C PHE A 156 8.88 -3.92 -5.88
N LEU A 157 9.60 -2.80 -5.81
CA LEU A 157 9.40 -1.82 -4.73
C LEU A 157 8.09 -1.05 -4.89
N GLU A 158 7.61 -0.83 -6.11
CA GLU A 158 6.27 -0.29 -6.34
C GLU A 158 5.20 -1.25 -5.81
N PHE A 159 5.33 -2.55 -6.11
CA PHE A 159 4.41 -3.56 -5.60
C PHE A 159 4.47 -3.70 -4.06
N CYS A 160 5.66 -3.59 -3.46
CA CYS A 160 5.79 -3.48 -2.01
C CYS A 160 5.03 -2.24 -1.47
N GLY A 161 5.20 -1.09 -2.12
CA GLY A 161 4.47 0.13 -1.78
C GLY A 161 2.95 -0.06 -1.84
N TRP A 162 2.47 -0.77 -2.87
CA TRP A 162 1.07 -1.17 -2.98
C TRP A 162 0.62 -2.05 -1.80
N ALA A 163 1.38 -3.11 -1.49
CA ALA A 163 1.02 -4.02 -0.42
C ALA A 163 0.94 -3.33 0.94
N TYR A 164 1.87 -2.43 1.25
CA TYR A 164 1.83 -1.61 2.45
C TYR A 164 0.65 -0.64 2.45
N GLN A 165 0.31 -0.03 1.30
CA GLN A 165 -0.85 0.86 1.19
C GLN A 165 -2.16 0.10 1.45
N ASP A 166 -2.35 -1.07 0.84
CA ASP A 166 -3.56 -1.88 1.05
C ASP A 166 -3.64 -2.40 2.50
N ALA A 167 -2.49 -2.65 3.15
CA ALA A 167 -2.43 -2.99 4.57
C ALA A 167 -2.67 -1.79 5.51
N GLY A 168 -2.73 -0.56 4.99
CA GLY A 168 -2.97 0.67 5.76
C GLY A 168 -1.72 1.35 6.32
N ASP A 169 -0.52 0.86 6.01
CA ASP A 169 0.76 1.50 6.39
C ASP A 169 1.20 2.48 5.31
N LEU A 170 0.65 3.69 5.34
CA LEU A 170 0.91 4.72 4.33
C LEU A 170 2.34 5.28 4.39
N GLU A 171 3.02 5.19 5.54
CA GLU A 171 4.42 5.62 5.67
C GLU A 171 5.36 4.69 4.90
N CYS A 172 5.28 3.38 5.17
CA CYS A 172 6.04 2.37 4.41
C CYS A 172 5.66 2.37 2.93
N ALA A 173 4.37 2.52 2.60
CA ALA A 173 3.90 2.64 1.23
C ALA A 173 4.57 3.80 0.49
N MET A 174 4.59 5.00 1.09
CA MET A 174 5.22 6.18 0.53
C MET A 174 6.74 5.99 0.36
N ARG A 175 7.40 5.39 1.36
CA ARG A 175 8.84 5.13 1.34
C ARG A 175 9.22 4.24 0.15
N TRP A 176 8.56 3.09 -0.01
CA TRP A 176 8.94 2.14 -1.05
C TRP A 176 8.51 2.60 -2.44
N THR A 177 7.36 3.25 -2.55
CA THR A 177 6.94 3.89 -3.82
C THR A 177 7.89 5.03 -4.22
N SER A 178 8.41 5.82 -3.26
CA SER A 178 9.41 6.84 -3.56
C SER A 178 10.72 6.24 -4.06
N LYS A 179 11.18 5.15 -3.44
CA LYS A 179 12.38 4.44 -3.89
C LYS A 179 12.20 3.81 -5.28
N ALA A 180 11.01 3.28 -5.55
CA ALA A 180 10.65 2.79 -6.90
C ALA A 180 10.71 3.92 -7.94
N LEU A 181 10.24 5.13 -7.58
CA LEU A 181 10.32 6.29 -8.46
C LEU A 181 11.77 6.70 -8.74
N ASP A 182 12.65 6.67 -7.73
CA ASP A 182 14.08 6.95 -7.94
C ASP A 182 14.68 6.02 -9.01
N TYR A 183 14.37 4.72 -8.94
CA TYR A 183 14.85 3.74 -9.93
C TYR A 183 14.18 3.92 -11.30
N ALA A 184 12.91 4.28 -11.33
CA ALA A 184 12.21 4.57 -12.59
C ALA A 184 12.79 5.82 -13.29
N LEU A 185 13.15 6.85 -12.53
CA LEU A 185 13.82 8.05 -13.04
C LEU A 185 15.22 7.74 -13.56
N GLU A 186 16.00 6.92 -12.85
CA GLU A 186 17.31 6.46 -13.32
C GLU A 186 17.21 5.68 -14.64
N LEU A 187 16.13 4.89 -14.79
CA LEU A 187 15.85 4.15 -16.03
C LEU A 187 15.47 5.08 -17.19
N GLY A 188 14.84 6.21 -16.90
CA GLY A 188 14.26 7.10 -17.91
C GLY A 188 13.02 6.50 -18.60
N ASP A 189 12.37 5.48 -18.01
CA ASP A 189 11.20 4.81 -18.58
C ASP A 189 9.92 5.57 -18.23
N SER A 190 9.43 6.38 -19.16
CA SER A 190 8.26 7.24 -18.96
C SER A 190 7.00 6.50 -18.48
N PRO A 191 6.63 5.32 -18.99
CA PRO A 191 5.50 4.55 -18.47
C PRO A 191 5.67 4.15 -17.00
N THR A 192 6.86 3.71 -16.59
CA THR A 192 7.15 3.36 -15.19
C THR A 192 7.13 4.59 -14.29
N ILE A 193 7.71 5.71 -14.75
CA ILE A 193 7.67 6.99 -14.02
C ILE A 193 6.22 7.44 -13.82
N ALA A 194 5.40 7.44 -14.88
CA ALA A 194 3.99 7.82 -14.82
C ALA A 194 3.19 6.96 -13.84
N TYR A 195 3.34 5.64 -13.95
CA TYR A 195 2.65 4.69 -13.07
C TYR A 195 3.05 4.89 -11.61
N THR A 196 4.35 5.04 -11.32
CA THR A 196 4.86 5.21 -9.96
C THR A 196 4.46 6.57 -9.37
N LEU A 197 4.44 7.64 -10.15
CA LEU A 197 3.90 8.94 -9.75
C LEU A 197 2.41 8.84 -9.39
N MET A 198 1.61 8.12 -10.19
CA MET A 198 0.20 7.85 -9.91
C MET A 198 0.04 7.10 -8.57
N ARG A 199 0.85 6.07 -8.31
CA ARG A 199 0.84 5.35 -7.05
C ARG A 199 1.16 6.28 -5.86
N LYS A 200 2.21 7.09 -6.01
CA LYS A 200 2.61 8.08 -5.00
C LYS A 200 1.52 9.12 -4.74
N SER A 201 0.82 9.57 -5.81
CA SER A 201 -0.36 10.43 -5.72
C SER A 201 -1.48 9.78 -4.91
N ALA A 202 -1.75 8.49 -5.15
CA ALA A 202 -2.79 7.76 -4.43
C ALA A 202 -2.52 7.70 -2.92
N ILE A 203 -1.28 7.37 -2.54
CA ILE A 203 -0.85 7.33 -1.14
C ILE A 203 -0.94 8.72 -0.50
N ALA A 204 -0.47 9.77 -1.18
CA ALA A 204 -0.53 11.14 -0.69
C ALA A 204 -1.98 11.62 -0.47
N THR A 205 -2.88 11.31 -1.41
CA THR A 205 -4.29 11.69 -1.31
C THR A 205 -4.98 10.94 -0.16
N GLU A 206 -4.67 9.67 0.04
CA GLU A 206 -5.18 8.85 1.12
C GLU A 206 -4.68 9.32 2.50
N ALA A 207 -3.43 9.79 2.56
CA ALA A 207 -2.83 10.42 3.74
C ALA A 207 -3.37 11.85 4.03
N GLY A 208 -4.36 12.33 3.27
CA GLY A 208 -4.95 13.66 3.45
C GLY A 208 -4.20 14.80 2.76
N MET A 209 -3.11 14.54 2.05
CA MET A 209 -2.30 15.53 1.32
C MET A 209 -2.84 15.74 -0.10
N ALA A 210 -4.13 16.10 -0.24
CA ALA A 210 -4.82 16.14 -1.53
C ALA A 210 -4.17 17.06 -2.57
N GLY A 211 -3.66 18.23 -2.17
CA GLY A 211 -2.95 19.16 -3.06
C GLY A 211 -1.65 18.56 -3.62
N TYR A 212 -0.86 17.94 -2.76
CA TYR A 212 0.35 17.22 -3.19
C TYR A 212 0.01 16.05 -4.10
N GLY A 213 -1.03 15.27 -3.73
CA GLY A 213 -1.54 14.18 -4.56
C GLY A 213 -1.95 14.64 -5.95
N ALA A 214 -2.65 15.79 -6.07
CA ALA A 214 -3.04 16.36 -7.37
C ALA A 214 -1.81 16.74 -8.21
N GLY A 215 -0.83 17.42 -7.64
CA GLY A 215 0.41 17.76 -8.34
C GLY A 215 1.15 16.53 -8.87
N LEU A 216 1.20 15.43 -8.10
CA LEU A 216 1.79 14.17 -8.55
C LEU A 216 0.99 13.52 -9.69
N ALA A 217 -0.36 13.58 -9.65
CA ALA A 217 -1.20 13.07 -10.72
C ALA A 217 -1.02 13.87 -12.02
N ASP A 218 -0.91 15.20 -11.92
CA ASP A 218 -0.62 16.07 -13.06
C ASP A 218 0.77 15.76 -13.65
N ALA A 219 1.79 15.58 -12.81
CA ALA A 219 3.13 15.19 -13.24
C ALA A 219 3.14 13.81 -13.94
N ALA A 220 2.30 12.86 -13.47
CA ALA A 220 2.15 11.56 -14.12
C ALA A 220 1.55 11.68 -15.53
N LEU A 221 0.50 12.49 -15.68
CA LEU A 221 -0.16 12.75 -16.97
C LEU A 221 0.72 13.54 -17.95
N ALA A 222 1.65 14.35 -17.43
CA ALA A 222 2.57 15.14 -18.23
C ALA A 222 3.77 14.35 -18.79
N GLN A 223 3.92 13.05 -18.44
CA GLN A 223 5.01 12.24 -18.93
C GLN A 223 4.96 12.09 -20.46
N ARG A 224 6.12 12.36 -21.11
CA ARG A 224 6.28 12.31 -22.56
C ARG A 224 6.74 10.92 -23.01
N GLY A 225 5.82 10.00 -23.20
CA GLY A 225 6.14 8.64 -23.65
C GLY A 225 4.90 7.92 -24.16
N PRO A 226 5.07 6.74 -24.75
CA PRO A 226 3.95 5.94 -25.23
C PRO A 226 3.18 5.37 -24.04
N LEU A 227 2.20 6.15 -23.55
CA LEU A 227 1.29 5.69 -22.51
C LEU A 227 0.16 4.90 -23.17
N THR A 228 -0.04 3.65 -22.75
CA THR A 228 -1.16 2.84 -23.19
C THR A 228 -2.49 3.43 -22.72
N PRO A 229 -3.63 3.14 -23.38
CA PRO A 229 -4.93 3.60 -22.91
C PRO A 229 -5.23 3.15 -21.47
N ARG A 230 -4.92 1.90 -21.08
CA ARG A 230 -5.13 1.45 -19.69
C ARG A 230 -4.27 2.22 -18.70
N LEU A 231 -3.02 2.50 -19.05
CA LEU A 231 -2.16 3.33 -18.20
C LEU A 231 -2.74 4.74 -18.08
N ARG A 232 -3.16 5.38 -19.19
CA ARG A 232 -3.86 6.67 -19.14
C ARG A 232 -5.11 6.62 -18.26
N ALA A 233 -5.90 5.56 -18.35
CA ALA A 233 -7.10 5.38 -17.54
C ALA A 233 -6.79 5.44 -16.04
N VAL A 234 -5.75 4.74 -15.55
CA VAL A 234 -5.40 4.78 -14.12
C VAL A 234 -4.81 6.13 -13.70
N LEU A 235 -4.08 6.83 -14.58
CA LEU A 235 -3.60 8.18 -14.31
C LEU A 235 -4.77 9.17 -14.16
N LEU A 236 -5.72 9.16 -15.11
CA LEU A 236 -6.93 9.99 -15.09
C LEU A 236 -7.83 9.65 -13.89
N ARG A 237 -8.02 8.37 -13.58
CA ARG A 237 -8.72 7.93 -12.38
C ARG A 237 -8.12 8.54 -11.12
N GLN A 238 -6.78 8.52 -11.00
CA GLN A 238 -6.11 9.08 -9.84
C GLN A 238 -6.25 10.62 -9.81
N ARG A 239 -6.16 11.28 -10.96
CA ARG A 239 -6.43 12.72 -11.07
C ARG A 239 -7.85 13.07 -10.60
N ALA A 240 -8.86 12.27 -11.05
CA ALA A 240 -10.25 12.43 -10.62
C ALA A 240 -10.39 12.31 -9.09
N TYR A 241 -9.75 11.33 -8.50
CA TYR A 241 -9.81 11.10 -7.05
C TYR A 241 -9.16 12.24 -6.26
N ALA A 242 -8.01 12.74 -6.72
CA ALA A 242 -7.33 13.87 -6.10
C ALA A 242 -8.14 15.17 -6.21
N ALA A 243 -8.73 15.45 -7.38
CA ALA A 243 -9.61 16.61 -7.59
C ALA A 243 -10.86 16.54 -6.71
N ALA A 244 -11.50 15.36 -6.62
CA ALA A 244 -12.65 15.16 -5.73
C ALA A 244 -12.29 15.39 -4.26
N SER A 245 -11.06 15.04 -3.85
CA SER A 245 -10.58 15.28 -2.49
C SER A 245 -10.35 16.78 -2.21
N GLN A 246 -10.09 17.58 -3.25
CA GLN A 246 -10.01 19.04 -3.18
C GLN A 246 -11.37 19.74 -3.39
N LYS A 247 -12.45 18.98 -3.60
CA LYS A 247 -13.79 19.48 -3.91
C LYS A 247 -13.90 20.16 -5.28
N ASP A 248 -12.95 19.96 -6.17
CA ASP A 248 -13.05 20.37 -7.58
C ASP A 248 -13.92 19.37 -8.35
N SER A 249 -15.23 19.59 -8.29
CA SER A 249 -16.20 18.68 -8.91
C SER A 249 -16.08 18.65 -10.44
N ARG A 250 -15.77 19.78 -11.06
CA ARG A 250 -15.69 19.88 -12.53
C ARG A 250 -14.53 19.03 -13.08
N ASP A 251 -13.35 19.21 -12.51
CA ASP A 251 -12.18 18.47 -12.93
C ASP A 251 -12.27 16.99 -12.57
N ALA A 252 -12.78 16.69 -11.37
CA ALA A 252 -12.99 15.31 -10.92
C ALA A 252 -13.90 14.51 -11.87
N LEU A 253 -15.05 15.05 -12.25
CA LEU A 253 -15.99 14.37 -13.14
C LEU A 253 -15.42 14.23 -14.55
N ARG A 254 -14.84 15.29 -15.10
CA ARG A 254 -14.20 15.24 -16.42
C ARG A 254 -13.10 14.18 -16.48
N ALA A 255 -12.23 14.12 -15.48
CA ALA A 255 -11.14 13.14 -15.42
C ALA A 255 -11.68 11.71 -15.22
N ALA A 256 -12.75 11.52 -14.43
CA ALA A 256 -13.38 10.22 -14.24
C ALA A 256 -14.01 9.68 -15.52
N ASP A 257 -14.72 10.53 -16.27
CA ASP A 257 -15.37 10.13 -17.54
C ASP A 257 -14.30 9.84 -18.62
N ALA A 258 -13.22 10.62 -18.66
CA ALA A 258 -12.08 10.34 -19.54
C ALA A 258 -11.37 9.02 -19.16
N ALA A 259 -11.27 8.69 -17.88
CA ALA A 259 -10.69 7.42 -17.42
C ALA A 259 -11.51 6.21 -17.92
N ILE A 260 -12.84 6.29 -17.90
CA ILE A 260 -13.71 5.24 -18.43
C ILE A 260 -13.48 5.08 -19.95
N ALA A 261 -13.45 6.20 -20.69
CA ALA A 261 -13.23 6.17 -22.14
C ALA A 261 -11.88 5.51 -22.52
N GLU A 262 -10.81 5.87 -21.82
CA GLU A 262 -9.50 5.25 -22.02
C GLU A 262 -9.48 3.75 -21.62
N ALA A 263 -10.17 3.36 -20.55
CA ALA A 263 -10.28 1.95 -20.17
C ALA A 263 -11.01 1.12 -21.23
N VAL A 264 -12.07 1.68 -21.85
CA VAL A 264 -12.78 1.04 -22.97
C VAL A 264 -11.86 0.91 -24.20
N ALA A 265 -11.12 1.96 -24.55
CA ALA A 265 -10.15 1.91 -25.65
C ALA A 265 -9.02 0.88 -25.40
N GLY A 266 -8.68 0.63 -24.15
CA GLY A 266 -7.66 -0.34 -23.75
C GLY A 266 -8.09 -1.81 -23.85
N THR A 267 -9.35 -2.12 -24.11
CA THR A 267 -9.83 -3.52 -24.16
C THR A 267 -9.21 -4.37 -25.28
N SER A 268 -8.77 -3.73 -26.36
CA SER A 268 -8.14 -4.39 -27.50
C SER A 268 -6.62 -4.57 -27.35
N GLN A 269 -6.02 -4.16 -26.26
CA GLN A 269 -4.55 -4.21 -26.07
C GLN A 269 -4.12 -5.46 -25.29
N GLY A 270 -2.94 -6.00 -25.64
CA GLY A 270 -2.40 -7.23 -25.07
C GLY A 270 -1.90 -7.11 -23.63
N GLU A 271 -1.40 -8.21 -23.09
CA GLU A 271 -1.07 -8.40 -21.66
C GLU A 271 0.16 -7.60 -21.14
N THR A 272 0.94 -6.95 -22.00
CA THR A 272 2.18 -6.25 -21.61
C THR A 272 1.97 -4.85 -21.02
N ASP A 273 0.74 -4.51 -20.63
CA ASP A 273 0.40 -3.22 -20.04
C ASP A 273 0.85 -3.10 -18.58
N ARG A 274 1.22 -1.89 -18.15
CA ARG A 274 1.51 -1.58 -16.74
C ARG A 274 0.28 -1.60 -15.83
N ALA A 275 -0.90 -1.44 -16.41
CA ALA A 275 -2.18 -1.45 -15.70
C ALA A 275 -3.16 -2.50 -16.28
N PRO A 276 -2.79 -3.79 -16.37
CA PRO A 276 -3.63 -4.81 -16.98
C PRO A 276 -4.96 -5.00 -16.25
N TYR A 277 -5.02 -4.65 -14.97
CA TYR A 277 -6.22 -4.70 -14.14
C TYR A 277 -7.24 -3.59 -14.45
N CYS A 278 -6.84 -2.55 -15.18
CA CYS A 278 -7.73 -1.43 -15.49
C CYS A 278 -8.69 -1.79 -16.62
N SER A 279 -9.74 -2.49 -16.27
CA SER A 279 -10.87 -2.80 -17.14
C SER A 279 -11.92 -1.67 -17.12
N PRO A 280 -12.88 -1.62 -18.06
CA PRO A 280 -13.98 -0.66 -18.03
C PRO A 280 -14.77 -0.67 -16.71
N GLN A 281 -15.10 -1.86 -16.20
CA GLN A 281 -15.82 -2.00 -14.92
C GLN A 281 -14.98 -1.49 -13.73
N TYR A 282 -13.64 -1.67 -13.76
CA TYR A 282 -12.77 -1.08 -12.75
C TYR A 282 -12.81 0.45 -12.80
N ALA A 283 -12.72 1.05 -13.99
CA ALA A 283 -12.78 2.50 -14.16
C ALA A 283 -14.15 3.07 -13.73
N GLU A 284 -15.24 2.38 -14.05
CA GLU A 284 -16.59 2.72 -13.60
C GLU A 284 -16.75 2.65 -12.07
N MET A 285 -16.21 1.59 -11.43
CA MET A 285 -16.17 1.47 -9.97
C MET A 285 -15.46 2.66 -9.31
N GLU A 286 -14.32 3.06 -9.84
CA GLU A 286 -13.57 4.21 -9.35
C GLU A 286 -14.28 5.54 -9.61
N ALA A 287 -14.94 5.71 -10.76
CA ALA A 287 -15.76 6.87 -11.06
C ALA A 287 -16.99 6.98 -10.12
N GLY A 288 -17.55 5.85 -9.72
CA GLY A 288 -18.60 5.81 -8.67
C GLY A 288 -18.09 6.31 -7.33
N ALA A 289 -16.87 5.90 -6.94
CA ALA A 289 -16.23 6.38 -5.70
C ALA A 289 -15.95 7.90 -5.73
N VAL A 290 -15.55 8.43 -6.87
CA VAL A 290 -15.39 9.89 -7.09
C VAL A 290 -16.71 10.62 -6.85
N ARG A 291 -17.82 10.14 -7.44
CA ARG A 291 -19.16 10.73 -7.27
C ARG A 291 -19.64 10.67 -5.81
N LEU A 292 -19.39 9.56 -5.12
CA LEU A 292 -19.68 9.45 -3.68
C LEU A 292 -18.91 10.51 -2.86
N ARG A 293 -17.65 10.70 -3.16
CA ARG A 293 -16.80 11.71 -2.48
C ARG A 293 -17.29 13.14 -2.72
N LEU A 294 -17.92 13.38 -3.87
CA LEU A 294 -18.53 14.66 -4.23
C LEU A 294 -19.96 14.83 -3.68
N GLY A 295 -20.49 13.85 -2.95
CA GLY A 295 -21.86 13.91 -2.40
C GLY A 295 -22.96 13.71 -3.47
N GLN A 296 -22.69 12.94 -4.52
CA GLN A 296 -23.59 12.67 -5.63
C GLN A 296 -24.04 11.18 -5.62
N PRO A 297 -24.80 10.71 -4.59
CA PRO A 297 -25.11 9.29 -4.43
C PRO A 297 -25.96 8.70 -5.56
N ALA A 298 -26.90 9.45 -6.11
CA ALA A 298 -27.75 8.96 -7.22
C ALA A 298 -26.94 8.67 -8.49
N GLN A 299 -26.03 9.58 -8.85
CA GLN A 299 -25.14 9.39 -9.99
C GLN A 299 -24.10 8.28 -9.72
N ALA A 300 -23.63 8.16 -8.47
CA ALA A 300 -22.75 7.07 -8.05
C ALA A 300 -23.44 5.71 -8.20
N LEU A 301 -24.71 5.60 -7.79
CA LEU A 301 -25.49 4.37 -7.92
C LEU A 301 -25.59 3.91 -9.38
N ALA A 302 -25.91 4.81 -10.32
CA ALA A 302 -26.04 4.46 -11.72
C ALA A 302 -24.75 3.86 -12.30
N VAL A 303 -23.60 4.44 -11.98
CA VAL A 303 -22.29 3.98 -12.47
C VAL A 303 -21.86 2.69 -11.77
N LEU A 304 -22.05 2.59 -10.45
CA LEU A 304 -21.69 1.40 -9.68
C LEU A 304 -22.58 0.19 -10.00
N GLU A 305 -23.86 0.41 -10.31
CA GLU A 305 -24.75 -0.65 -10.76
C GLU A 305 -24.25 -1.27 -12.05
N LYS A 306 -23.88 -0.45 -13.02
CA LYS A 306 -23.30 -0.90 -14.30
C LYS A 306 -21.99 -1.66 -14.05
N SER A 307 -21.11 -1.11 -13.24
CA SER A 307 -19.84 -1.74 -12.89
C SER A 307 -20.04 -3.12 -12.26
N ARG A 308 -20.87 -3.24 -11.19
CA ARG A 308 -21.04 -4.50 -10.47
C ARG A 308 -21.63 -5.62 -11.32
N LEU A 309 -22.47 -5.30 -12.31
CA LEU A 309 -23.04 -6.29 -13.23
C LEU A 309 -22.05 -6.79 -14.27
N ALA A 310 -20.99 -6.05 -14.52
CA ALA A 310 -19.93 -6.38 -15.49
C ALA A 310 -18.78 -7.22 -14.91
N TRP A 311 -18.74 -7.45 -13.59
CA TRP A 311 -17.74 -8.32 -13.00
C TRP A 311 -18.03 -9.79 -13.30
N PRO A 312 -17.02 -10.61 -13.65
CA PRO A 312 -17.20 -12.05 -13.83
C PRO A 312 -17.75 -12.71 -12.56
N GLY A 313 -18.71 -13.61 -12.72
CA GLY A 313 -19.43 -14.23 -11.60
C GLY A 313 -18.59 -15.22 -10.75
N ASP A 314 -17.44 -15.64 -11.27
CA ASP A 314 -16.49 -16.57 -10.63
C ASP A 314 -15.35 -15.84 -9.87
N GLY A 315 -15.37 -14.51 -9.90
CA GLY A 315 -14.30 -13.66 -9.36
C GLY A 315 -14.52 -13.27 -7.90
N GLN A 316 -14.04 -14.06 -6.96
CA GLN A 316 -13.68 -13.56 -5.64
C GLN A 316 -12.42 -12.68 -5.79
N SER A 317 -12.59 -11.47 -6.29
CA SER A 317 -11.49 -10.54 -6.40
C SER A 317 -11.66 -9.39 -5.43
N ARG A 318 -10.56 -8.87 -4.90
CA ARG A 318 -10.55 -7.68 -4.05
C ARG A 318 -11.31 -6.51 -4.67
N ASP A 319 -11.16 -6.29 -5.95
CA ASP A 319 -11.79 -5.18 -6.64
C ASP A 319 -13.30 -5.38 -6.79
N HIS A 320 -13.77 -6.63 -6.95
CA HIS A 320 -15.19 -6.94 -6.91
C HIS A 320 -15.80 -6.68 -5.51
N ALA A 321 -15.14 -7.16 -4.44
CA ALA A 321 -15.56 -6.87 -3.07
C ALA A 321 -15.60 -5.37 -2.79
N LEU A 322 -14.62 -4.62 -3.30
CA LEU A 322 -14.57 -3.17 -3.20
C LEU A 322 -15.71 -2.50 -3.98
N CYS A 323 -16.04 -2.99 -5.17
CA CYS A 323 -17.17 -2.51 -5.96
C CYS A 323 -18.50 -2.67 -5.20
N LEU A 324 -18.74 -3.87 -4.65
CA LEU A 324 -19.94 -4.14 -3.84
C LEU A 324 -20.00 -3.26 -2.59
N THR A 325 -18.87 -3.05 -1.91
CA THR A 325 -18.79 -2.16 -0.75
C THR A 325 -19.16 -0.73 -1.10
N ARG A 326 -18.65 -0.20 -2.21
CA ARG A 326 -18.93 1.14 -2.69
C ARG A 326 -20.38 1.28 -3.17
N PHE A 327 -20.92 0.25 -3.80
CA PHE A 327 -22.32 0.20 -4.17
C PHE A 327 -23.23 0.25 -2.93
N ALA A 328 -22.92 -0.54 -1.90
CA ALA A 328 -23.66 -0.50 -0.63
C ALA A 328 -23.55 0.89 0.05
N ALA A 329 -22.37 1.53 0.02
CA ALA A 329 -22.19 2.88 0.52
C ALA A 329 -23.02 3.92 -0.29
N ALA A 330 -23.17 3.74 -1.60
CA ALA A 330 -24.00 4.60 -2.43
C ALA A 330 -25.50 4.43 -2.12
N CYS A 331 -25.97 3.19 -1.91
CA CYS A 331 -27.32 2.92 -1.42
C CYS A 331 -27.57 3.61 -0.07
N ALA A 332 -26.61 3.47 0.86
CA ALA A 332 -26.70 4.12 2.16
C ALA A 332 -26.78 5.63 2.05
N ALA A 333 -25.93 6.24 1.24
CA ALA A 333 -25.91 7.69 1.02
C ALA A 333 -27.19 8.20 0.31
N ALA A 334 -27.84 7.35 -0.48
CA ALA A 334 -29.14 7.64 -1.11
C ALA A 334 -30.36 7.41 -0.18
N GLY A 335 -30.15 6.88 1.04
CA GLY A 335 -31.21 6.60 2.00
C GLY A 335 -31.92 5.26 1.81
N ASP A 336 -31.50 4.43 0.87
CA ASP A 336 -32.06 3.09 0.60
C ASP A 336 -31.43 2.05 1.55
N ARG A 337 -32.07 1.89 2.71
CA ARG A 337 -31.56 1.06 3.81
C ARG A 337 -31.52 -0.43 3.46
N ASP A 338 -32.58 -0.93 2.88
CA ASP A 338 -32.74 -2.36 2.61
C ASP A 338 -31.74 -2.81 1.55
N ARG A 339 -31.60 -2.00 0.51
CA ARG A 339 -30.65 -2.25 -0.56
C ARG A 339 -29.21 -2.09 -0.08
N ALA A 340 -28.94 -1.11 0.81
CA ALA A 340 -27.62 -0.94 1.43
C ALA A 340 -27.24 -2.15 2.29
N ALA A 341 -28.17 -2.65 3.11
CA ALA A 341 -27.93 -3.81 3.96
C ALA A 341 -27.69 -5.09 3.15
N ALA A 342 -28.51 -5.33 2.11
CA ALA A 342 -28.34 -6.48 1.20
C ALA A 342 -27.00 -6.42 0.45
N ALA A 343 -26.64 -5.25 -0.07
CA ALA A 343 -25.36 -5.06 -0.77
C ALA A 343 -24.14 -5.17 0.18
N ALA A 344 -24.26 -4.72 1.43
CA ALA A 344 -23.21 -4.88 2.44
C ALA A 344 -23.00 -6.36 2.80
N ALA A 345 -24.07 -7.16 2.87
CA ALA A 345 -23.96 -8.59 3.07
C ALA A 345 -23.24 -9.28 1.91
N SER A 346 -23.57 -8.92 0.67
CA SER A 346 -22.89 -9.42 -0.54
C SER A 346 -21.40 -9.02 -0.56
N ALA A 347 -21.08 -7.77 -0.18
CA ALA A 347 -19.72 -7.28 -0.10
C ALA A 347 -18.90 -8.05 0.96
N ARG A 348 -19.52 -8.37 2.09
CA ARG A 348 -18.89 -9.17 3.17
C ARG A 348 -18.60 -10.58 2.69
N ALA A 349 -19.57 -11.24 2.04
CA ALA A 349 -19.37 -12.57 1.47
C ALA A 349 -18.24 -12.58 0.41
N ALA A 350 -18.20 -11.59 -0.46
CA ALA A 350 -17.13 -11.46 -1.46
C ALA A 350 -15.74 -11.17 -0.85
N ALA A 351 -15.69 -10.58 0.35
CA ALA A 351 -14.46 -10.31 1.08
C ALA A 351 -14.03 -11.46 2.02
N GLU A 352 -14.83 -12.53 2.14
CA GLU A 352 -14.53 -13.65 3.01
C GLU A 352 -13.22 -14.34 2.60
N GLY A 353 -12.35 -14.58 3.57
CA GLY A 353 -11.02 -15.14 3.32
C GLY A 353 -9.98 -14.17 2.77
N MET A 354 -10.35 -12.90 2.54
CA MET A 354 -9.46 -11.87 1.98
C MET A 354 -8.95 -10.92 3.06
N SER A 355 -7.64 -10.72 3.10
CA SER A 355 -6.96 -9.83 4.06
C SER A 355 -6.57 -8.49 3.40
N SER A 356 -7.56 -7.73 2.91
CA SER A 356 -7.37 -6.38 2.39
C SER A 356 -7.75 -5.33 3.44
N GLY A 357 -6.80 -4.53 3.87
CA GLY A 357 -7.05 -3.43 4.81
C GLY A 357 -8.00 -2.38 4.23
N ARG A 358 -7.90 -2.11 2.92
CA ARG A 358 -8.77 -1.16 2.23
C ARG A 358 -10.22 -1.62 2.22
N VAL A 359 -10.50 -2.86 1.84
CA VAL A 359 -11.86 -3.43 1.84
C VAL A 359 -12.42 -3.45 3.25
N SER A 360 -11.65 -3.97 4.21
CA SER A 360 -12.04 -4.04 5.62
C SER A 360 -12.36 -2.68 6.21
N ALA A 361 -11.56 -1.66 5.93
CA ALA A 361 -11.79 -0.30 6.43
C ALA A 361 -13.09 0.31 5.88
N GLN A 362 -13.35 0.13 4.57
CA GLN A 362 -14.57 0.64 3.94
C GLN A 362 -15.82 -0.10 4.42
N LEU A 363 -15.78 -1.42 4.53
CA LEU A 363 -16.87 -2.23 5.09
C LEU A 363 -17.16 -1.83 6.55
N SER A 364 -16.15 -1.74 7.40
CA SER A 364 -16.32 -1.35 8.80
C SER A 364 -16.91 0.05 8.96
N ARG A 365 -16.55 0.99 8.07
CA ARG A 365 -17.17 2.31 8.05
C ARG A 365 -18.65 2.23 7.69
N LEU A 366 -18.98 1.52 6.63
CA LEU A 366 -20.36 1.33 6.18
C LEU A 366 -21.22 0.66 7.27
N GLU A 367 -20.71 -0.37 7.92
CA GLU A 367 -21.43 -1.08 9.00
C GLU A 367 -21.73 -0.18 10.20
N ARG A 368 -20.79 0.72 10.56
CA ARG A 368 -21.07 1.74 11.58
C ARG A 368 -22.16 2.70 11.16
N GLU A 369 -22.19 3.14 9.91
CA GLU A 369 -23.22 4.02 9.36
C GLU A 369 -24.61 3.32 9.38
N LEU A 370 -24.68 2.07 8.94
CA LEU A 370 -25.92 1.26 8.96
C LEU A 370 -26.40 1.00 10.39
N SER A 371 -25.50 0.68 11.31
CA SER A 371 -25.83 0.46 12.73
C SER A 371 -26.34 1.72 13.42
N ALA A 372 -25.86 2.90 13.03
CA ALA A 372 -26.33 4.18 13.55
C ALA A 372 -27.79 4.49 13.14
N TRP A 373 -28.23 4.01 12.00
CA TRP A 373 -29.63 4.14 11.55
C TRP A 373 -30.60 3.37 12.43
N GLY A 374 -30.22 2.18 12.93
CA GLY A 374 -31.05 1.37 13.84
C GLY A 374 -31.24 2.01 15.22
N ARG A 375 -30.36 2.96 15.60
CA ARG A 375 -30.38 3.61 16.91
C ARG A 375 -31.03 4.99 16.96
N LYS A 376 -31.43 5.58 15.84
CA LYS A 376 -32.24 6.82 15.90
C LYS A 376 -33.63 6.47 16.41
N PRO A 377 -34.06 7.04 17.58
CA PRO A 377 -35.42 6.82 18.09
C PRO A 377 -36.40 7.33 17.03
N GLY A 378 -37.45 6.57 16.82
CA GLY A 378 -38.40 6.74 15.77
C GLY A 378 -38.82 8.19 15.58
N ALA A 379 -38.80 8.64 14.33
CA ALA A 379 -39.65 9.72 13.92
C ALA A 379 -41.08 9.22 14.15
N SER A 380 -41.67 9.74 15.21
CA SER A 380 -43.10 9.57 15.50
C SER A 380 -43.90 9.89 14.25
N ARG A 381 -44.88 9.03 13.98
CA ARG A 381 -45.86 9.12 12.90
C ARG A 381 -46.53 10.46 12.86
#